data_01723480f1133c86c61e8869bf3fe77d
#
_entry.id   01723480f1133c86c61e8869bf3fe77d
#
_cell.length_a   1.000
_cell.length_b   1.000
_cell.length_c   1.000
_cell.angle_alpha   90.00
_cell.angle_beta   90.00
_cell.angle_gamma   90.00
#
_symmetry.space_group_name_H-M   'P 1'
#
loop_
_entity.id
_entity.type
_entity.pdbx_description
1 polymer ?
#
loop_
_entity_poly.entity_id
_entity_poly.type
_entity_poly.pdbx_seq_one_letter_code
_entity_poly.pdbx_strand_id
1 'polypeptide(L)'
;VADKPVDHLRPRNARFIGPLSRMDPARAIMPDKNYRIVCVISGPEPQRSILERELMRLLPAIPGEHLIVRGMPGPVPDERRGHVRSIGHLADDALTGALLGADLIVGRTGYSTVMDLERIGRTALLVPTPGQPEQEYLGRLHKDNGRFIVQVQGELDIAAALESRVAGTRIPTTRDSGERQLDVAMKELAGLLPGRCSGT
;
A
#
# COMPACT_ATOMS: atom_id res chain seq x y z
N VAL A 1 -1.59 13.27 -4.60
CA VAL A 1 -1.96 12.76 -5.94
C VAL A 1 -3.39 13.13 -6.28
N ALA A 2 -4.19 13.40 -5.27
CA ALA A 2 -5.62 13.63 -5.45
C ALA A 2 -5.96 15.07 -5.89
N ASP A 3 -4.99 15.91 -6.16
CA ASP A 3 -5.24 17.35 -6.20
C ASP A 3 -5.84 17.91 -7.48
N LYS A 4 -5.90 17.17 -8.56
CA LYS A 4 -6.71 17.60 -9.73
C LYS A 4 -7.02 16.40 -10.62
N PRO A 5 -8.19 15.79 -10.50
CA PRO A 5 -8.70 15.01 -11.61
C PRO A 5 -8.75 15.92 -12.83
N VAL A 6 -8.39 15.39 -13.97
CA VAL A 6 -8.44 16.08 -15.25
C VAL A 6 -9.91 16.50 -15.46
N ASP A 7 -10.22 17.77 -15.23
CA ASP A 7 -11.61 18.28 -15.13
C ASP A 7 -12.49 17.92 -16.33
N HIS A 8 -11.89 17.72 -17.51
CA HIS A 8 -12.60 17.33 -18.72
C HIS A 8 -13.06 15.85 -18.75
N LEU A 9 -12.57 15.01 -17.83
CA LEU A 9 -12.98 13.60 -17.71
C LEU A 9 -14.00 13.36 -16.59
N ARG A 10 -14.38 14.39 -15.84
CA ARG A 10 -15.37 14.26 -14.77
C ARG A 10 -16.78 14.14 -15.34
N PRO A 11 -17.49 13.03 -15.08
CA PRO A 11 -18.93 13.02 -15.24
C PRO A 11 -19.56 14.15 -14.41
N ARG A 12 -20.63 14.78 -14.89
CA ARG A 12 -21.27 15.91 -14.18
C ARG A 12 -21.73 15.61 -12.76
N ASN A 13 -21.94 14.32 -12.46
CA ASN A 13 -22.38 13.80 -11.14
C ASN A 13 -21.26 13.07 -10.37
N ALA A 14 -20.01 13.23 -10.76
CA ALA A 14 -18.89 12.61 -10.04
C ALA A 14 -18.59 13.34 -8.73
N ARG A 15 -18.38 12.57 -7.67
CA ARG A 15 -17.93 13.05 -6.37
C ARG A 15 -16.59 12.45 -6.03
N PHE A 16 -15.67 13.26 -5.55
CA PHE A 16 -14.41 12.79 -4.99
C PHE A 16 -14.65 12.42 -3.53
N ILE A 17 -14.37 11.17 -3.17
CA ILE A 17 -14.63 10.62 -1.83
C ILE A 17 -13.34 10.40 -1.01
N GLY A 18 -12.21 10.83 -1.53
CA GLY A 18 -10.91 10.61 -0.89
C GLY A 18 -10.34 9.20 -1.08
N PRO A 19 -9.21 8.90 -0.42
CA PRO A 19 -8.62 7.57 -0.46
C PRO A 19 -9.51 6.55 0.23
N LEU A 20 -9.80 5.45 -0.46
CA LEU A 20 -10.45 4.27 0.12
C LEU A 20 -9.37 3.28 0.56
N SER A 21 -9.29 3.00 1.85
CA SER A 21 -8.33 2.07 2.42
C SER A 21 -8.99 1.19 3.47
N ARG A 22 -8.56 -0.05 3.52
CA ARG A 22 -8.91 -1.02 4.57
C ARG A 22 -8.04 -0.87 5.83
N MET A 23 -6.96 -0.08 5.75
CA MET A 23 -6.04 0.12 6.85
C MET A 23 -6.61 1.10 7.87
N ASP A 24 -6.67 0.67 9.14
CA ASP A 24 -7.05 1.52 10.26
C ASP A 24 -5.94 1.55 11.31
N PRO A 25 -5.17 2.64 11.43
CA PRO A 25 -4.12 2.77 12.45
C PRO A 25 -4.61 2.59 13.89
N ALA A 26 -5.90 2.88 14.17
CA ALA A 26 -6.46 2.72 15.51
C ALA A 26 -6.71 1.24 15.88
N ARG A 27 -6.82 0.36 14.88
CA ARG A 27 -7.02 -1.08 15.06
C ARG A 27 -5.75 -1.89 14.84
N ALA A 28 -4.62 -1.23 14.58
CA ALA A 28 -3.36 -1.88 14.28
C ALA A 28 -2.91 -2.83 15.39
N ILE A 29 -2.65 -4.08 15.04
CA ILE A 29 -2.06 -5.08 15.94
C ILE A 29 -0.57 -5.11 15.66
N MET A 30 0.22 -4.60 16.61
CA MET A 30 1.68 -4.59 16.48
C MET A 30 2.22 -6.01 16.58
N PRO A 31 3.16 -6.41 15.71
CA PRO A 31 3.77 -7.72 15.78
C PRO A 31 4.68 -7.85 17.01
N ASP A 32 4.82 -9.06 17.55
CA ASP A 32 5.73 -9.36 18.67
C ASP A 32 7.19 -9.02 18.35
N LYS A 33 7.56 -9.09 17.07
CA LYS A 33 8.88 -8.72 16.55
C LYS A 33 8.78 -7.58 15.57
N ASN A 34 9.59 -6.57 15.76
CA ASN A 34 9.69 -5.49 14.78
C ASN A 34 10.41 -5.98 13.53
N TYR A 35 9.74 -5.83 12.39
CA TYR A 35 10.34 -6.07 11.09
C TYR A 35 10.98 -4.78 10.57
N ARG A 36 12.26 -4.87 10.20
CA ARG A 36 12.97 -3.74 9.61
C ARG A 36 12.43 -3.40 8.23
N ILE A 37 12.16 -4.43 7.42
CA ILE A 37 11.58 -4.27 6.09
C ILE A 37 10.32 -5.14 6.00
N VAL A 38 9.23 -4.53 5.54
CA VAL A 38 7.98 -5.24 5.25
C VAL A 38 7.68 -5.09 3.76
N CYS A 39 7.63 -6.21 3.05
CA CYS A 39 7.30 -6.26 1.63
C CYS A 39 5.86 -6.77 1.46
N VAL A 40 5.02 -5.98 0.81
CA VAL A 40 3.67 -6.40 0.42
C VAL A 40 3.66 -6.60 -1.09
N ILE A 41 3.76 -7.85 -1.51
CA ILE A 41 3.78 -8.20 -2.92
C ILE A 41 2.38 -8.61 -3.38
N SER A 42 1.97 -8.06 -4.50
CA SER A 42 0.67 -8.31 -5.11
C SER A 42 0.81 -8.31 -6.63
N GLY A 43 -0.27 -8.63 -7.32
CA GLY A 43 -0.32 -8.63 -8.76
C GLY A 43 -0.32 -10.02 -9.39
N PRO A 44 -0.45 -10.09 -10.72
CA PRO A 44 -0.56 -11.33 -11.45
C PRO A 44 0.77 -12.08 -11.55
N GLU A 45 0.67 -13.38 -11.78
CA GLU A 45 1.82 -14.18 -12.20
C GLU A 45 2.21 -13.86 -13.65
N PRO A 46 3.47 -13.99 -14.01
CA PRO A 46 4.61 -14.40 -13.18
C PRO A 46 5.28 -13.25 -12.41
N GLN A 47 4.80 -12.02 -12.55
CA GLN A 47 5.46 -10.82 -12.03
C GLN A 47 5.53 -10.79 -10.50
N ARG A 48 4.53 -11.35 -9.82
CA ARG A 48 4.54 -11.49 -8.38
C ARG A 48 5.69 -12.40 -7.91
N SER A 49 5.79 -13.60 -8.47
CA SER A 49 6.86 -14.56 -8.13
C SER A 49 8.26 -14.09 -8.53
N ILE A 50 8.38 -13.27 -9.58
CA ILE A 50 9.66 -12.67 -9.97
C ILE A 50 10.12 -11.68 -8.89
N LEU A 51 9.24 -10.79 -8.44
CA LEU A 51 9.56 -9.84 -7.38
C LEU A 51 9.87 -10.56 -6.06
N GLU A 52 9.11 -11.60 -5.72
CA GLU A 52 9.36 -12.40 -4.51
C GLU A 52 10.79 -12.99 -4.52
N ARG A 53 11.18 -13.64 -5.61
CA ARG A 53 12.53 -14.21 -5.75
C ARG A 53 13.63 -13.15 -5.65
N GLU A 54 13.42 -11.98 -6.24
CA GLU A 54 14.36 -10.87 -6.14
C GLU A 54 14.52 -10.41 -4.68
N LEU A 55 13.42 -10.19 -3.97
CA LEU A 55 13.44 -9.82 -2.55
C LEU A 55 14.07 -10.90 -1.67
N MET A 56 13.74 -12.17 -1.88
CA MET A 56 14.34 -13.30 -1.16
C MET A 56 15.84 -13.45 -1.42
N ARG A 57 16.36 -12.92 -2.53
CA ARG A 57 17.79 -12.87 -2.83
C ARG A 57 18.48 -11.69 -2.14
N LEU A 58 17.83 -10.52 -2.08
CA LEU A 58 18.43 -9.26 -1.61
C LEU A 58 18.34 -9.09 -0.09
N LEU A 59 17.20 -9.41 0.52
CA LEU A 59 16.93 -9.15 1.93
C LEU A 59 17.90 -9.87 2.90
N PRO A 60 18.38 -11.11 2.63
CA PRO A 60 19.32 -11.76 3.53
C PRO A 60 20.66 -11.02 3.74
N ALA A 61 21.03 -10.12 2.84
CA ALA A 61 22.24 -9.29 2.98
C ALA A 61 22.03 -8.06 3.87
N ILE A 62 20.78 -7.74 4.24
CA ILE A 62 20.43 -6.57 5.03
C ILE A 62 20.20 -7.01 6.48
N PRO A 63 20.88 -6.44 7.47
CA PRO A 63 20.69 -6.79 8.87
C PRO A 63 19.28 -6.49 9.36
N GLY A 64 18.72 -7.33 10.23
CA GLY A 64 17.40 -7.17 10.85
C GLY A 64 16.38 -8.20 10.37
N GLU A 65 15.25 -8.34 11.07
CA GLU A 65 14.15 -9.22 10.67
C GLU A 65 13.34 -8.60 9.53
N HIS A 66 12.96 -9.40 8.55
CA HIS A 66 12.21 -8.96 7.39
C HIS A 66 10.97 -9.81 7.17
N LEU A 67 9.92 -9.21 6.65
CA LEU A 67 8.65 -9.87 6.35
C LEU A 67 8.26 -9.67 4.88
N ILE A 68 7.93 -10.76 4.23
CA ILE A 68 7.29 -10.73 2.89
C ILE A 68 5.86 -11.25 3.04
N VAL A 69 4.88 -10.43 2.70
CA VAL A 69 3.46 -10.80 2.62
C VAL A 69 3.11 -10.98 1.16
N ARG A 70 2.86 -12.23 0.77
CA ARG A 70 2.71 -12.63 -0.64
C ARG A 70 1.38 -12.23 -1.27
N GLY A 71 0.39 -11.86 -0.46
CA GLY A 71 -0.96 -11.54 -0.95
C GLY A 71 -1.70 -12.75 -1.51
N MET A 72 -1.38 -13.95 -1.01
CA MET A 72 -2.00 -15.21 -1.40
C MET A 72 -3.00 -15.62 -0.33
N PRO A 73 -4.31 -15.56 -0.60
CA PRO A 73 -5.31 -16.07 0.32
C PRO A 73 -5.27 -17.61 0.35
N GLY A 74 -5.55 -18.16 1.53
CA GLY A 74 -5.61 -19.62 1.74
C GLY A 74 -4.37 -20.19 2.45
N PRO A 75 -4.33 -21.49 2.65
CA PRO A 75 -3.27 -22.18 3.39
C PRO A 75 -1.99 -22.28 2.53
N VAL A 76 -1.20 -21.21 2.57
CA VAL A 76 0.13 -21.19 1.96
C VAL A 76 1.16 -21.37 3.07
N PRO A 77 2.10 -22.30 2.95
CA PRO A 77 3.12 -22.51 3.97
C PRO A 77 3.95 -21.23 4.19
N ASP A 78 4.21 -20.94 5.45
CA ASP A 78 5.19 -19.94 5.82
C ASP A 78 6.59 -20.45 5.46
N GLU A 79 7.37 -19.60 4.84
CA GLU A 79 8.76 -19.90 4.50
C GLU A 79 9.68 -18.98 5.31
N ARG A 80 10.81 -19.54 5.77
CA ARG A 80 11.82 -18.76 6.46
C ARG A 80 13.21 -19.04 5.88
N ARG A 81 13.90 -17.97 5.52
CA ARG A 81 15.29 -18.02 5.08
C ARG A 81 16.12 -17.06 5.94
N GLY A 82 16.79 -17.60 6.95
CA GLY A 82 17.51 -16.79 7.94
C GLY A 82 16.54 -15.87 8.68
N HIS A 83 16.77 -14.58 8.57
CA HIS A 83 15.95 -13.53 9.19
C HIS A 83 14.83 -12.96 8.26
N VAL A 84 14.62 -13.60 7.11
CA VAL A 84 13.51 -13.27 6.21
C VAL A 84 12.39 -14.27 6.37
N ARG A 85 11.20 -13.81 6.74
CA ARG A 85 9.97 -14.61 6.83
C ARG A 85 9.07 -14.25 5.65
N SER A 86 8.58 -15.26 4.92
CA SER A 86 7.62 -15.09 3.83
C SER A 86 6.34 -15.84 4.18
N ILE A 87 5.21 -15.12 4.16
CA ILE A 87 3.89 -15.63 4.53
C ILE A 87 2.88 -15.37 3.42
N GLY A 88 1.84 -16.19 3.36
CA GLY A 88 0.80 -16.06 2.33
C GLY A 88 0.00 -14.78 2.48
N HIS A 89 -0.53 -14.52 3.67
CA HIS A 89 -1.45 -13.41 3.94
C HIS A 89 -1.36 -12.96 5.40
N LEU A 90 -1.75 -11.71 5.66
CA LEU A 90 -2.03 -11.15 6.99
C LEU A 90 -3.42 -10.51 6.98
N ALA A 91 -4.13 -10.62 8.11
CA ALA A 91 -5.33 -9.83 8.34
C ALA A 91 -4.98 -8.32 8.37
N ASP A 92 -5.94 -7.48 7.99
CA ASP A 92 -5.71 -6.05 7.78
C ASP A 92 -5.14 -5.34 9.01
N ASP A 93 -5.63 -5.65 10.21
CA ASP A 93 -5.16 -5.04 11.46
C ASP A 93 -3.70 -5.44 11.78
N ALA A 94 -3.33 -6.71 11.53
CA ALA A 94 -1.96 -7.20 11.70
C ALA A 94 -1.00 -6.67 10.61
N LEU A 95 -1.49 -6.58 9.38
CA LEU A 95 -0.72 -5.96 8.28
C LEU A 95 -0.47 -4.48 8.57
N THR A 96 -1.50 -3.76 9.04
CA THR A 96 -1.37 -2.35 9.43
C THR A 96 -0.29 -2.18 10.51
N GLY A 97 -0.30 -3.02 11.54
CA GLY A 97 0.72 -2.98 12.60
C GLY A 97 2.13 -3.25 12.07
N ALA A 98 2.30 -4.26 11.23
CA ALA A 98 3.58 -4.56 10.61
C ALA A 98 4.11 -3.40 9.75
N LEU A 99 3.25 -2.77 8.96
CA LEU A 99 3.61 -1.62 8.13
C LEU A 99 3.97 -0.39 8.95
N LEU A 100 3.24 -0.12 10.04
CA LEU A 100 3.51 1.01 10.94
C LEU A 100 4.86 0.86 11.65
N GLY A 101 5.23 -0.36 12.02
CA GLY A 101 6.48 -0.67 12.71
C GLY A 101 7.71 -0.79 11.80
N ALA A 102 7.52 -0.92 10.50
CA ALA A 102 8.63 -1.15 9.56
C ALA A 102 9.53 0.05 9.38
N ASP A 103 10.82 -0.21 9.17
CA ASP A 103 11.75 0.83 8.74
C ASP A 103 11.52 1.18 7.27
N LEU A 104 11.39 0.22 6.39
CA LEU A 104 11.09 0.39 5.00
C LEU A 104 9.92 -0.52 4.61
N ILE A 105 8.99 0.05 3.85
CA ILE A 105 7.93 -0.70 3.19
C ILE A 105 8.30 -0.86 1.71
N VAL A 106 8.10 -2.06 1.17
CA VAL A 106 8.26 -2.34 -0.26
C VAL A 106 6.94 -2.84 -0.82
N GLY A 107 6.47 -2.27 -1.91
CA GLY A 107 5.21 -2.66 -2.53
C GLY A 107 5.11 -2.35 -4.02
N ARG A 108 3.99 -2.72 -4.63
CA ARG A 108 3.65 -2.36 -6.01
C ARG A 108 3.06 -0.95 -6.08
N THR A 109 3.15 -0.30 -7.25
CA THR A 109 2.55 1.02 -7.50
C THR A 109 1.06 0.97 -7.83
N GLY A 110 0.32 0.00 -7.25
CA GLY A 110 -1.13 -0.07 -7.45
C GLY A 110 -1.88 0.99 -6.63
N TYR A 111 -3.04 1.46 -7.12
CA TYR A 111 -3.86 2.44 -6.42
C TYR A 111 -4.18 2.05 -4.99
N SER A 112 -4.56 0.77 -4.75
CA SER A 112 -4.87 0.29 -3.38
C SER A 112 -3.68 0.44 -2.46
N THR A 113 -2.48 0.06 -2.91
CA THR A 113 -1.24 0.18 -2.11
C THR A 113 -0.95 1.63 -1.77
N VAL A 114 -1.08 2.53 -2.74
CA VAL A 114 -0.85 3.97 -2.53
C VAL A 114 -1.86 4.54 -1.55
N MET A 115 -3.16 4.22 -1.69
CA MET A 115 -4.20 4.67 -0.77
C MET A 115 -3.99 4.12 0.65
N ASP A 116 -3.58 2.85 0.78
CA ASP A 116 -3.26 2.25 2.07
C ASP A 116 -2.08 2.97 2.74
N LEU A 117 -1.00 3.26 2.00
CA LEU A 117 0.16 3.99 2.50
C LEU A 117 -0.18 5.43 2.90
N GLU A 118 -1.00 6.11 2.11
CA GLU A 118 -1.52 7.45 2.44
C GLU A 118 -2.37 7.43 3.71
N ARG A 119 -3.22 6.43 3.87
CA ARG A 119 -4.08 6.27 5.06
C ARG A 119 -3.27 6.12 6.34
N ILE A 120 -2.20 5.33 6.30
CA ILE A 120 -1.33 5.11 7.47
C ILE A 120 -0.20 6.13 7.59
N GLY A 121 -0.09 7.08 6.65
CA GLY A 121 0.92 8.15 6.66
C GLY A 121 2.35 7.65 6.48
N ARG A 122 2.55 6.59 5.68
CA ARG A 122 3.86 5.97 5.46
C ARG A 122 4.36 6.15 4.03
N THR A 123 5.64 6.42 3.89
CA THR A 123 6.35 6.32 2.60
C THR A 123 6.83 4.89 2.35
N ALA A 124 7.17 4.58 1.10
CA ALA A 124 7.59 3.24 0.69
C ALA A 124 8.53 3.29 -0.51
N LEU A 125 9.22 2.18 -0.74
CA LEU A 125 9.79 1.82 -2.03
C LEU A 125 8.72 1.15 -2.87
N LEU A 126 8.32 1.78 -3.95
CA LEU A 126 7.34 1.27 -4.90
C LEU A 126 8.01 0.70 -6.14
N VAL A 127 7.57 -0.49 -6.54
CA VAL A 127 8.11 -1.23 -7.68
C VAL A 127 6.99 -1.46 -8.70
N PRO A 128 6.92 -0.68 -9.78
CA PRO A 128 5.92 -0.89 -10.82
C PRO A 128 6.00 -2.30 -11.40
N THR A 129 4.85 -2.89 -11.69
CA THR A 129 4.80 -4.17 -12.40
C THR A 129 5.11 -3.92 -13.88
N PRO A 130 6.17 -4.54 -14.43
CA PRO A 130 6.50 -4.39 -15.84
C PRO A 130 5.35 -4.80 -16.76
N GLY A 131 5.06 -3.96 -17.76
CA GLY A 131 3.96 -4.20 -18.71
C GLY A 131 2.57 -3.85 -18.19
N GLN A 132 2.44 -3.22 -17.02
CA GLN A 132 1.18 -2.66 -16.53
C GLN A 132 1.20 -1.12 -16.64
N PRO A 133 0.61 -0.53 -17.70
CA PRO A 133 0.69 0.91 -17.98
C PRO A 133 0.24 1.80 -16.83
N GLU A 134 -0.80 1.37 -16.09
CA GLU A 134 -1.29 2.08 -14.91
C GLU A 134 -0.21 2.18 -13.82
N GLN A 135 0.43 1.05 -13.48
CA GLN A 135 1.45 1.03 -12.45
C GLN A 135 2.72 1.79 -12.87
N GLU A 136 3.09 1.68 -14.13
CA GLU A 136 4.22 2.44 -14.69
C GLU A 136 3.94 3.95 -14.68
N TYR A 137 2.70 4.36 -15.01
CA TYR A 137 2.26 5.75 -14.90
C TYR A 137 2.31 6.25 -13.46
N LEU A 138 1.72 5.51 -12.52
CA LEU A 138 1.76 5.87 -11.10
C LEU A 138 3.19 5.90 -10.55
N GLY A 139 4.06 4.98 -11.00
CA GLY A 139 5.46 4.98 -10.64
C GLY A 139 6.15 6.28 -11.05
N ARG A 140 5.99 6.72 -12.29
CA ARG A 140 6.54 8.00 -12.76
C ARG A 140 6.00 9.18 -11.95
N LEU A 141 4.67 9.24 -11.78
CA LEU A 141 4.01 10.31 -11.04
C LEU A 141 4.53 10.43 -9.60
N HIS A 142 4.70 9.30 -8.90
CA HIS A 142 5.16 9.29 -7.51
C HIS A 142 6.65 9.58 -7.38
N LYS A 143 7.46 9.18 -8.35
CA LYS A 143 8.87 9.54 -8.43
C LYS A 143 9.05 11.06 -8.59
N ASP A 144 8.29 11.65 -9.51
CA ASP A 144 8.36 13.09 -9.81
C ASP A 144 7.89 13.94 -8.61
N ASN A 145 6.90 13.46 -7.88
CA ASN A 145 6.38 14.15 -6.68
C ASN A 145 7.26 13.98 -5.43
N GLY A 146 8.27 13.11 -5.46
CA GLY A 146 9.13 12.81 -4.31
C GLY A 146 8.41 12.19 -3.10
N ARG A 147 7.17 11.70 -3.28
CA ARG A 147 6.37 11.12 -2.18
C ARG A 147 6.79 9.71 -1.83
N PHE A 148 7.23 8.96 -2.81
CA PHE A 148 7.68 7.59 -2.68
C PHE A 148 9.01 7.40 -3.42
N ILE A 149 9.83 6.47 -2.95
CA ILE A 149 10.97 5.98 -3.70
C ILE A 149 10.43 5.03 -4.76
N VAL A 150 10.88 5.16 -6.00
CA VAL A 150 10.45 4.27 -7.09
C VAL A 150 11.66 3.66 -7.77
N GLN A 151 11.69 2.33 -7.83
CA GLN A 151 12.74 1.57 -8.51
C GLN A 151 12.13 0.55 -9.48
N VAL A 152 12.91 0.14 -10.47
CA VAL A 152 12.49 -0.82 -11.48
C VAL A 152 12.72 -2.24 -10.98
N GLN A 153 11.79 -3.15 -11.26
CA GLN A 153 11.96 -4.58 -10.98
C GLN A 153 13.16 -5.13 -11.74
N GLY A 154 14.00 -5.89 -11.05
CA GLY A 154 15.27 -6.40 -11.60
C GLY A 154 16.49 -5.54 -11.25
N GLU A 155 16.28 -4.30 -10.80
CA GLU A 155 17.34 -3.34 -10.49
C GLU A 155 17.18 -2.75 -9.08
N LEU A 156 16.66 -3.55 -8.12
CA LEU A 156 16.36 -3.07 -6.78
C LEU A 156 17.63 -2.88 -5.95
N ASP A 157 17.79 -1.68 -5.40
CA ASP A 157 18.75 -1.34 -4.36
C ASP A 157 18.03 -1.01 -3.06
N ILE A 158 17.79 -2.03 -2.26
CA ILE A 158 17.07 -1.91 -0.97
C ILE A 158 17.91 -1.13 0.05
N ALA A 159 19.24 -1.27 0.00
CA ALA A 159 20.13 -0.57 0.91
C ALA A 159 20.07 0.94 0.66
N ALA A 160 20.20 1.38 -0.58
CA ALA A 160 20.05 2.78 -0.95
C ALA A 160 18.65 3.33 -0.63
N ALA A 161 17.59 2.51 -0.78
CA ALA A 161 16.25 2.92 -0.40
C ALA A 161 16.08 3.12 1.12
N LEU A 162 16.74 2.28 1.93
CA LEU A 162 16.79 2.46 3.40
C LEU A 162 17.53 3.73 3.80
N GLU A 163 18.65 4.03 3.15
CA GLU A 163 19.46 5.22 3.41
C GLU A 163 18.76 6.50 2.95
N SER A 164 18.12 6.46 1.78
CA SER A 164 17.36 7.59 1.20
C SER A 164 16.11 7.93 2.03
N ARG A 165 15.74 7.06 2.93
CA ARG A 165 14.68 7.30 3.88
C ARG A 165 15.10 8.45 4.78
N VAL A 166 14.69 9.65 4.45
CA VAL A 166 14.76 10.80 5.35
C VAL A 166 13.98 10.40 6.61
N ALA A 167 14.68 10.21 7.69
CA ALA A 167 14.10 9.86 8.97
C ALA A 167 12.92 10.80 9.26
N GLY A 168 11.73 10.27 9.34
CA GLY A 168 10.55 11.03 9.75
C GLY A 168 9.68 11.62 8.66
N THR A 169 9.91 11.38 7.37
CA THR A 169 8.98 11.85 6.33
C THR A 169 7.67 11.04 6.40
N ARG A 170 6.79 11.47 7.27
CA ARG A 170 5.39 11.03 7.23
C ARG A 170 4.71 11.82 6.11
N ILE A 171 4.04 11.11 5.23
CA ILE A 171 3.13 11.76 4.29
C ILE A 171 2.01 12.38 5.14
N PRO A 172 1.64 13.65 4.91
CA PRO A 172 0.49 14.23 5.59
C PRO A 172 -0.71 13.31 5.38
N THR A 173 -1.26 12.78 6.46
CA THR A 173 -2.46 11.93 6.36
C THR A 173 -3.63 12.83 5.99
N THR A 174 -4.34 12.46 4.94
CA THR A 174 -5.63 13.08 4.58
C THR A 174 -6.75 12.56 5.50
N ARG A 175 -6.42 12.20 6.73
CA ARG A 175 -7.27 11.49 7.68
C ARG A 175 -8.63 12.14 7.87
N ASP A 176 -8.66 13.46 7.97
CA ASP A 176 -9.89 14.20 8.26
C ASP A 176 -10.74 14.55 7.03
N SER A 177 -10.12 14.66 5.86
CA SER A 177 -10.86 15.08 4.67
C SER A 177 -11.52 13.91 3.95
N GLY A 178 -10.86 12.76 3.85
CA GLY A 178 -11.37 11.61 3.14
C GLY A 178 -12.55 10.94 3.84
N GLU A 179 -12.48 10.73 5.16
CA GLU A 179 -13.60 10.16 5.93
C GLU A 179 -14.82 11.08 5.88
N ARG A 180 -14.63 12.39 6.06
CA ARG A 180 -15.73 13.36 5.95
C ARG A 180 -16.34 13.40 4.54
N GLN A 181 -15.53 13.29 3.50
CA GLN A 181 -16.01 13.28 2.12
C GLN A 181 -16.81 12.02 1.81
N LEU A 182 -16.35 10.86 2.27
CA LEU A 182 -17.07 9.60 2.13
C LEU A 182 -18.40 9.63 2.89
N ASP A 183 -18.40 10.07 4.15
CA ASP A 183 -19.59 10.18 4.98
C ASP A 183 -20.64 11.13 4.36
N VAL A 184 -20.20 12.26 3.82
CA VAL A 184 -21.08 13.19 3.10
C VAL A 184 -21.66 12.52 1.86
N ALA A 185 -20.85 11.87 1.05
CA ALA A 185 -21.29 11.16 -0.15
C ALA A 185 -22.27 10.03 0.18
N MET A 186 -22.02 9.28 1.25
CA MET A 186 -22.92 8.20 1.68
C MET A 186 -24.27 8.73 2.21
N LYS A 187 -24.29 9.85 2.92
CA LYS A 187 -25.52 10.51 3.35
C LYS A 187 -26.33 11.04 2.17
N GLU A 188 -25.67 11.66 1.20
CA GLU A 188 -26.32 12.11 -0.04
C GLU A 188 -26.92 10.92 -0.80
N LEU A 189 -26.17 9.82 -0.95
CA LEU A 189 -26.63 8.60 -1.61
C LEU A 189 -27.83 7.98 -0.87
N ALA A 190 -27.78 7.90 0.46
CA ALA A 190 -28.89 7.40 1.27
C ALA A 190 -30.16 8.24 1.12
N GLY A 191 -30.02 9.57 0.96
CA GLY A 191 -31.14 10.47 0.70
C GLY A 191 -31.76 10.33 -0.69
N LEU A 192 -31.03 9.74 -1.66
CA LEU A 192 -31.52 9.49 -3.01
C LEU A 192 -32.23 8.12 -3.14
N LEU A 193 -32.05 7.23 -2.16
CA LEU A 193 -32.73 5.94 -2.16
C LEU A 193 -34.19 6.16 -1.75
N PRO A 194 -35.19 5.63 -2.49
CA PRO A 194 -36.59 5.69 -2.08
C PRO A 194 -36.71 5.01 -0.73
N GLY A 195 -37.30 5.71 0.24
CA GLY A 195 -37.53 5.20 1.58
C GLY A 195 -38.14 3.81 1.50
N ARG A 196 -37.58 2.84 2.22
CA ARG A 196 -38.25 1.56 2.41
C ARG A 196 -39.60 1.90 3.01
N CYS A 197 -40.69 1.66 2.28
CA CYS A 197 -42.02 1.66 2.84
C CYS A 197 -41.98 0.73 4.06
N SER A 198 -42.14 1.30 5.25
CA SER A 198 -42.48 0.56 6.46
C SER A 198 -43.80 -0.10 6.21
N GLY A 199 -43.76 -1.34 5.73
CA GLY A 199 -44.92 -2.22 5.66
C GLY A 199 -45.38 -2.50 7.07
N THR A 200 -46.58 -2.08 7.32
CA THR A 200 -47.46 -2.47 8.45
C THR A 200 -47.68 -3.96 8.46
#